data_85ae178971c9dd3235ab37ca3b14b8ec
#
_entry.id   85ae178971c9dd3235ab37ca3b14b8ec
#
_cell.length_a   1.000
_cell.length_b   1.000
_cell.length_c   1.000
_cell.angle_alpha   90.00
_cell.angle_beta   90.00
_cell.angle_gamma   90.00
#
_symmetry.space_group_name_H-M   'P 1'
#
loop_
_entity.id
_entity.type
_entity.pdbx_description
1 polymer ?
#
loop_
_entity_poly.entity_id
_entity_poly.type
_entity_poly.pdbx_seq_one_letter_code
_entity_poly.pdbx_strand_id
1 'polypeptide(L)'
;MQNMGIELLFKGINSLRLWQGLWVTIRIALISMVFSIILGFLLGMVMNIPNKIIKFICRIYLEIVRIMPQLVLLFLVYFGAAKHLGMNLSGETAAVIVFTFWGTAEMGDLVRSALISIPKHQYDSGYGLGLNKWQVYLYIILPQTIRRLLPSAVNLLTRMIKTTSLVALIGVVEVLKVGKQIIDASRYTNPTAALWVYGAVFFMYFIICFPFSRLSRVLEKKFAD
;
A
#
# COMPACT_ATOMS: atom_id res chain seq x y z
N MET A 1 12.15 -40.96 -12.03
CA MET A 1 12.50 -39.64 -11.43
C MET A 1 11.20 -38.87 -11.30
N GLN A 2 10.73 -38.58 -10.08
CA GLN A 2 9.60 -37.71 -9.91
C GLN A 2 10.02 -36.34 -10.46
N ASN A 3 9.34 -35.87 -11.51
CA ASN A 3 9.55 -34.55 -12.05
C ASN A 3 9.39 -33.53 -10.89
N MET A 4 10.49 -32.97 -10.46
CA MET A 4 10.45 -31.90 -9.45
C MET A 4 9.63 -30.77 -10.03
N GLY A 5 8.54 -30.37 -9.38
CA GLY A 5 7.60 -29.37 -9.88
C GLY A 5 8.21 -27.99 -10.21
N ILE A 6 9.52 -27.81 -9.97
CA ILE A 6 10.29 -26.63 -10.35
C ILE A 6 10.33 -26.40 -11.86
N GLU A 7 10.30 -27.48 -12.66
CA GLU A 7 10.29 -27.41 -14.13
C GLU A 7 9.07 -26.65 -14.65
N LEU A 8 7.96 -26.67 -13.91
CA LEU A 8 6.74 -25.98 -14.28
C LEU A 8 6.90 -24.46 -14.34
N LEU A 9 7.82 -23.90 -13.56
CA LEU A 9 8.09 -22.46 -13.57
C LEU A 9 8.67 -22.00 -14.91
N PHE A 10 9.42 -22.89 -15.58
CA PHE A 10 10.10 -22.62 -16.86
C PHE A 10 9.38 -23.24 -18.05
N LYS A 11 8.31 -24.01 -17.83
CA LYS A 11 7.56 -24.68 -18.89
C LYS A 11 6.76 -23.67 -19.73
N GLY A 12 7.04 -23.65 -21.03
CA GLY A 12 6.34 -22.75 -21.96
C GLY A 12 6.52 -21.28 -21.61
N ILE A 13 5.42 -20.56 -21.41
CA ILE A 13 5.40 -19.12 -21.10
C ILE A 13 5.17 -18.81 -19.60
N ASN A 14 5.27 -19.81 -18.71
CA ASN A 14 4.91 -19.63 -17.30
C ASN A 14 5.79 -18.58 -16.60
N SER A 15 7.10 -18.59 -16.85
CA SER A 15 8.01 -17.58 -16.31
C SER A 15 7.62 -16.15 -16.76
N LEU A 16 7.33 -15.98 -18.03
CA LEU A 16 6.88 -14.69 -18.58
C LEU A 16 5.57 -14.23 -17.91
N ARG A 17 4.60 -15.13 -17.76
CA ARG A 17 3.32 -14.86 -17.08
C ARG A 17 3.52 -14.44 -15.62
N LEU A 18 4.44 -15.08 -14.90
CA LEU A 18 4.77 -14.71 -13.52
C LEU A 18 5.34 -13.29 -13.45
N TRP A 19 6.25 -12.92 -14.37
CA TRP A 19 6.77 -11.55 -14.43
C TRP A 19 5.71 -10.53 -14.81
N GLN A 20 4.83 -10.84 -15.74
CA GLN A 20 3.68 -9.99 -16.08
C GLN A 20 2.74 -9.81 -14.89
N GLY A 21 2.40 -10.91 -14.18
CA GLY A 21 1.59 -10.84 -12.97
C GLY A 21 2.25 -10.00 -11.87
N LEU A 22 3.57 -10.10 -11.71
CA LEU A 22 4.34 -9.28 -10.78
C LEU A 22 4.28 -7.80 -11.15
N TRP A 23 4.34 -7.47 -12.43
CA TRP A 23 4.17 -6.09 -12.90
C TRP A 23 2.78 -5.54 -12.55
N VAL A 24 1.72 -6.34 -12.69
CA VAL A 24 0.35 -5.96 -12.26
C VAL A 24 0.31 -5.68 -10.76
N THR A 25 0.91 -6.56 -9.93
CA THR A 25 1.07 -6.36 -8.48
C THR A 25 1.71 -5.01 -8.15
N ILE A 26 2.87 -4.72 -8.77
CA ILE A 26 3.63 -3.48 -8.55
C ILE A 26 2.84 -2.27 -9.03
N ARG A 27 2.25 -2.34 -10.23
CA ARG A 27 1.50 -1.24 -10.82
C ARG A 27 0.32 -0.83 -9.95
N ILE A 28 -0.50 -1.79 -9.49
CA ILE A 28 -1.63 -1.50 -8.59
C ILE A 28 -1.13 -0.83 -7.30
N ALA A 29 -0.09 -1.39 -6.67
CA ALA A 29 0.44 -0.86 -5.43
C ALA A 29 1.00 0.57 -5.60
N LEU A 30 1.76 0.83 -6.67
CA LEU A 30 2.35 2.16 -6.91
C LEU A 30 1.30 3.21 -7.22
N ILE A 31 0.31 2.91 -8.08
CA ILE A 31 -0.78 3.84 -8.39
C ILE A 31 -1.56 4.17 -7.13
N SER A 32 -1.96 3.16 -6.36
CA SER A 32 -2.67 3.35 -5.10
C SER A 32 -1.84 4.15 -4.09
N MET A 33 -0.52 3.91 -4.01
CA MET A 33 0.37 4.63 -3.10
C MET A 33 0.49 6.11 -3.47
N VAL A 34 0.61 6.45 -4.76
CA VAL A 34 0.66 7.85 -5.22
C VAL A 34 -0.60 8.60 -4.79
N PHE A 35 -1.78 8.04 -5.05
CA PHE A 35 -3.04 8.66 -4.61
C PHE A 35 -3.15 8.72 -3.09
N SER A 36 -2.70 7.67 -2.38
CA SER A 36 -2.68 7.64 -0.91
C SER A 36 -1.77 8.70 -0.31
N ILE A 37 -0.63 8.99 -0.91
CA ILE A 37 0.28 10.06 -0.47
C ILE A 37 -0.41 11.41 -0.61
N ILE A 38 -0.98 11.70 -1.77
CA ILE A 38 -1.63 13.00 -2.04
C ILE A 38 -2.83 13.21 -1.11
N LEU A 39 -3.78 12.27 -1.11
CA LEU A 39 -4.99 12.39 -0.31
C LEU A 39 -4.72 12.26 1.19
N GLY A 40 -3.80 11.37 1.58
CA GLY A 40 -3.40 11.20 2.98
C GLY A 40 -2.67 12.41 3.54
N PHE A 41 -1.84 13.09 2.74
CA PHE A 41 -1.21 14.33 3.16
C PHE A 41 -2.26 15.42 3.44
N LEU A 42 -3.24 15.57 2.54
CA LEU A 42 -4.37 16.48 2.73
C LEU A 42 -5.18 16.12 3.98
N LEU A 43 -5.52 14.84 4.14
CA LEU A 43 -6.25 14.34 5.31
C LEU A 43 -5.48 14.60 6.61
N GLY A 44 -4.18 14.31 6.65
CA GLY A 44 -3.34 14.54 7.83
C GLY A 44 -3.26 16.01 8.23
N MET A 45 -3.23 16.94 7.26
CA MET A 45 -3.34 18.38 7.55
C MET A 45 -4.71 18.75 8.13
N VAL A 46 -5.80 18.22 7.56
CA VAL A 46 -7.17 18.44 8.04
C VAL A 46 -7.35 17.93 9.47
N MET A 47 -6.76 16.78 9.81
CA MET A 47 -6.81 16.22 11.16
C MET A 47 -6.13 17.08 12.23
N ASN A 48 -5.23 17.99 11.85
CA ASN A 48 -4.56 18.91 12.77
C ASN A 48 -5.34 20.19 13.02
N ILE A 49 -6.44 20.44 12.30
CA ILE A 49 -7.30 21.60 12.52
C ILE A 49 -7.92 21.50 13.93
N PRO A 50 -7.86 22.54 14.77
CA PRO A 50 -8.39 22.54 16.14
C PRO A 50 -9.93 22.64 16.17
N ASN A 51 -10.64 21.79 15.40
CA ASN A 51 -12.09 21.72 15.34
C ASN A 51 -12.56 20.33 15.76
N LYS A 52 -13.44 20.27 16.76
CA LYS A 52 -13.95 19.01 17.34
C LYS A 52 -14.75 18.18 16.32
N ILE A 53 -15.53 18.83 15.44
CA ILE A 53 -16.37 18.15 14.44
C ILE A 53 -15.48 17.51 13.39
N ILE A 54 -14.50 18.25 12.87
CA ILE A 54 -13.53 17.71 11.88
C ILE A 54 -12.78 16.53 12.46
N LYS A 55 -12.26 16.64 13.68
CA LYS A 55 -11.57 15.55 14.36
C LYS A 55 -12.45 14.32 14.55
N PHE A 56 -13.72 14.52 14.89
CA PHE A 56 -14.69 13.44 15.06
C PHE A 56 -14.95 12.71 13.73
N ILE A 57 -15.20 13.44 12.64
CA ILE A 57 -15.41 12.85 11.30
C ILE A 57 -14.18 12.08 10.83
N CYS A 58 -12.99 12.69 10.96
CA CYS A 58 -11.75 12.02 10.59
C CYS A 58 -11.52 10.75 11.42
N ARG A 59 -11.83 10.79 12.72
CA ARG A 59 -11.72 9.62 13.60
C ARG A 59 -12.65 8.49 13.17
N ILE A 60 -13.91 8.79 12.86
CA ILE A 60 -14.86 7.79 12.35
C ILE A 60 -14.31 7.15 11.06
N TYR A 61 -13.81 7.95 10.12
CA TYR A 61 -13.22 7.42 8.90
C TYR A 61 -12.05 6.46 9.19
N LEU A 62 -11.12 6.86 10.06
CA LEU A 62 -9.98 6.01 10.44
C LEU A 62 -10.42 4.71 11.11
N GLU A 63 -11.36 4.78 12.04
CA GLU A 63 -11.86 3.61 12.77
C GLU A 63 -12.56 2.64 11.80
N ILE A 64 -13.43 3.13 10.91
CA ILE A 64 -14.09 2.30 9.91
C ILE A 64 -13.04 1.59 9.05
N VAL A 65 -12.08 2.33 8.49
CA VAL A 65 -11.07 1.75 7.57
C VAL A 65 -10.17 0.73 8.27
N ARG A 66 -9.87 0.93 9.55
CA ARG A 66 -9.00 0.03 10.33
C ARG A 66 -9.71 -1.24 10.80
N ILE A 67 -11.00 -1.15 11.08
CA ILE A 67 -11.81 -2.29 11.57
C ILE A 67 -12.25 -3.16 10.41
N MET A 68 -12.58 -2.57 9.25
CA MET A 68 -13.08 -3.33 8.11
C MET A 68 -12.01 -4.22 7.48
N PRO A 69 -12.30 -5.52 7.27
CA PRO A 69 -11.41 -6.38 6.49
C PRO A 69 -11.27 -5.84 5.05
N GLN A 70 -10.04 -5.63 4.60
CA GLN A 70 -9.76 -5.09 3.26
C GLN A 70 -10.38 -5.91 2.12
N LEU A 71 -10.45 -7.23 2.30
CA LEU A 71 -11.09 -8.13 1.34
C LEU A 71 -12.59 -7.85 1.21
N VAL A 72 -13.27 -7.59 2.34
CA VAL A 72 -14.72 -7.26 2.32
C VAL A 72 -14.95 -5.94 1.61
N LEU A 73 -14.11 -4.94 1.88
CA LEU A 73 -14.18 -3.65 1.19
C LEU A 73 -13.96 -3.81 -0.33
N LEU A 74 -13.01 -4.67 -0.73
CA LEU A 74 -12.74 -4.98 -2.13
C LEU A 74 -13.97 -5.60 -2.82
N PHE A 75 -14.64 -6.56 -2.17
CA PHE A 75 -15.86 -7.17 -2.70
C PHE A 75 -17.02 -6.16 -2.76
N LEU A 76 -17.19 -5.32 -1.74
CA LEU A 76 -18.23 -4.29 -1.72
C LEU A 76 -18.07 -3.29 -2.87
N VAL A 77 -16.84 -2.83 -3.14
CA VAL A 77 -16.58 -1.89 -4.22
C VAL A 77 -16.73 -2.59 -5.58
N TYR A 78 -16.13 -3.76 -5.78
CA TYR A 78 -16.15 -4.43 -7.07
C TYR A 78 -17.54 -4.91 -7.49
N PHE A 79 -18.21 -5.69 -6.62
CA PHE A 79 -19.54 -6.23 -6.91
C PHE A 79 -20.66 -5.21 -6.64
N GLY A 80 -20.48 -4.34 -5.64
CA GLY A 80 -21.47 -3.32 -5.28
C GLY A 80 -21.58 -2.22 -6.36
N ALA A 81 -20.47 -1.79 -6.94
CA ALA A 81 -20.48 -0.81 -8.03
C ALA A 81 -21.26 -1.33 -9.26
N ALA A 82 -21.04 -2.60 -9.64
CA ALA A 82 -21.76 -3.21 -10.75
C ALA A 82 -23.27 -3.32 -10.47
N LYS A 83 -23.63 -3.77 -9.26
CA LYS A 83 -25.05 -4.06 -8.92
C LYS A 83 -25.88 -2.82 -8.62
N HIS A 84 -25.32 -1.84 -7.91
CA HIS A 84 -26.08 -0.69 -7.40
C HIS A 84 -25.87 0.61 -8.19
N LEU A 85 -24.71 0.77 -8.82
CA LEU A 85 -24.38 1.98 -9.59
C LEU A 85 -24.39 1.75 -11.10
N GLY A 86 -24.60 0.51 -11.56
CA GLY A 86 -24.52 0.16 -12.99
C GLY A 86 -23.12 0.35 -13.59
N MET A 87 -22.09 0.52 -12.74
CA MET A 87 -20.71 0.79 -13.16
C MET A 87 -19.91 -0.51 -13.20
N ASN A 88 -19.58 -0.96 -14.40
CA ASN A 88 -18.69 -2.12 -14.59
C ASN A 88 -17.24 -1.73 -14.41
N LEU A 89 -16.77 -1.67 -13.15
CA LEU A 89 -15.37 -1.41 -12.84
C LEU A 89 -14.51 -2.62 -13.21
N SER A 90 -13.34 -2.36 -13.81
CA SER A 90 -12.33 -3.42 -13.92
C SER A 90 -11.84 -3.82 -12.52
N GLY A 91 -11.42 -5.08 -12.33
CA GLY A 91 -10.87 -5.52 -11.04
C GLY A 91 -9.67 -4.69 -10.58
N GLU A 92 -8.81 -4.25 -11.52
CA GLU A 92 -7.68 -3.37 -11.20
C GLU A 92 -8.15 -1.99 -10.74
N THR A 93 -9.15 -1.40 -11.38
CA THR A 93 -9.71 -0.10 -10.97
C THR A 93 -10.32 -0.18 -9.57
N ALA A 94 -11.11 -1.22 -9.31
CA ALA A 94 -11.68 -1.46 -7.99
C ALA A 94 -10.59 -1.62 -6.91
N ALA A 95 -9.52 -2.35 -7.23
CA ALA A 95 -8.36 -2.52 -6.35
C ALA A 95 -7.67 -1.18 -6.04
N VAL A 96 -7.40 -0.35 -7.07
CA VAL A 96 -6.80 0.98 -6.89
C VAL A 96 -7.67 1.87 -6.02
N ILE A 97 -8.99 1.89 -6.22
CA ILE A 97 -9.93 2.66 -5.39
C ILE A 97 -9.85 2.22 -3.93
N VAL A 98 -9.94 0.91 -3.67
CA VAL A 98 -9.95 0.36 -2.31
C VAL A 98 -8.62 0.59 -1.60
N PHE A 99 -7.50 0.32 -2.27
CA PHE A 99 -6.19 0.51 -1.66
C PHE A 99 -5.84 1.98 -1.48
N THR A 100 -6.32 2.86 -2.36
CA THR A 100 -6.22 4.31 -2.17
C THR A 100 -7.03 4.75 -0.96
N PHE A 101 -8.27 4.29 -0.83
CA PHE A 101 -9.12 4.61 0.31
C PHE A 101 -8.49 4.17 1.64
N TRP A 102 -8.01 2.93 1.71
CA TRP A 102 -7.29 2.43 2.86
C TRP A 102 -5.96 3.17 3.09
N GLY A 103 -5.16 3.32 2.04
CA GLY A 103 -3.87 3.97 2.12
C GLY A 103 -3.95 5.45 2.49
N THR A 104 -5.03 6.14 2.11
CA THR A 104 -5.32 7.53 2.52
C THR A 104 -5.51 7.64 4.04
N ALA A 105 -6.23 6.70 4.65
CA ALA A 105 -6.40 6.66 6.10
C ALA A 105 -5.07 6.44 6.83
N GLU A 106 -4.31 5.43 6.40
CA GLU A 106 -3.00 5.10 6.98
C GLU A 106 -2.00 6.27 6.82
N MET A 107 -1.87 6.80 5.61
CA MET A 107 -0.98 7.92 5.32
C MET A 107 -1.39 9.19 6.06
N GLY A 108 -2.70 9.48 6.15
CA GLY A 108 -3.22 10.63 6.87
C GLY A 108 -2.86 10.60 8.35
N ASP A 109 -2.99 9.44 8.99
CA ASP A 109 -2.59 9.28 10.39
C ASP A 109 -1.07 9.37 10.58
N LEU A 110 -0.27 8.85 9.63
CA LEU A 110 1.18 9.00 9.63
C LEU A 110 1.59 10.48 9.51
N VAL A 111 0.98 11.23 8.61
CA VAL A 111 1.23 12.68 8.45
C VAL A 111 0.84 13.44 9.71
N ARG A 112 -0.36 13.16 10.26
CA ARG A 112 -0.80 13.75 11.53
C ARG A 112 0.20 13.49 12.66
N SER A 113 0.63 12.24 12.81
CA SER A 113 1.57 11.82 13.84
C SER A 113 2.94 12.50 13.67
N ALA A 114 3.44 12.60 12.43
CA ALA A 114 4.68 13.29 12.13
C ALA A 114 4.61 14.79 12.45
N LEU A 115 3.49 15.45 12.13
CA LEU A 115 3.29 16.88 12.47
C LEU A 115 3.26 17.10 13.99
N ILE A 116 2.53 16.27 14.74
CA ILE A 116 2.41 16.39 16.20
C ILE A 116 3.75 16.10 16.88
N SER A 117 4.60 15.26 16.30
CA SER A 117 5.91 14.92 16.86
C SER A 117 6.92 16.05 16.82
N ILE A 118 6.65 17.14 16.05
CA ILE A 118 7.57 18.28 15.99
C ILE A 118 7.43 19.12 17.27
N PRO A 119 8.51 19.35 18.01
CA PRO A 119 8.49 20.10 19.24
C PRO A 119 8.00 21.54 19.03
N LYS A 120 7.23 22.05 20.01
CA LYS A 120 6.66 23.41 19.94
C LYS A 120 7.72 24.50 19.75
N HIS A 121 8.91 24.33 20.34
CA HIS A 121 9.98 25.31 20.21
C HIS A 121 10.42 25.57 18.76
N GLN A 122 10.24 24.59 17.84
CA GLN A 122 10.52 24.80 16.40
C GLN A 122 9.60 25.86 15.79
N TYR A 123 8.35 25.89 16.20
CA TYR A 123 7.39 26.91 15.81
C TYR A 123 7.74 28.27 16.45
N ASP A 124 7.98 28.26 17.76
CA ASP A 124 8.26 29.48 18.55
C ASP A 124 9.55 30.15 18.06
N SER A 125 10.61 29.38 17.78
CA SER A 125 11.87 29.90 17.22
C SER A 125 11.68 30.52 15.83
N GLY A 126 10.88 29.87 14.98
CA GLY A 126 10.57 30.43 13.67
C GLY A 126 9.84 31.79 13.75
N TYR A 127 8.88 31.89 14.66
CA TYR A 127 8.20 33.18 14.91
C TYR A 127 9.13 34.22 15.53
N GLY A 128 10.04 33.80 16.43
CA GLY A 128 11.06 34.66 17.03
C GLY A 128 12.04 35.26 16.03
N LEU A 129 12.26 34.57 14.89
CA LEU A 129 13.06 35.06 13.76
C LEU A 129 12.25 35.99 12.82
N GLY A 130 10.98 36.31 13.14
CA GLY A 130 10.14 37.17 12.34
C GLY A 130 9.48 36.50 11.14
N LEU A 131 9.55 35.14 11.05
CA LEU A 131 8.88 34.40 10.00
C LEU A 131 7.37 34.41 10.21
N ASN A 132 6.61 34.60 9.13
CA ASN A 132 5.17 34.42 9.18
C ASN A 132 4.77 32.94 9.25
N LYS A 133 3.49 32.69 9.54
CA LYS A 133 2.96 31.32 9.72
C LYS A 133 3.27 30.38 8.54
N TRP A 134 3.11 30.85 7.31
CA TRP A 134 3.38 30.06 6.10
C TRP A 134 4.86 29.75 5.92
N GLN A 135 5.74 30.71 6.22
CA GLN A 135 7.19 30.53 6.16
C GLN A 135 7.65 29.52 7.21
N VAL A 136 7.15 29.60 8.44
CA VAL A 136 7.45 28.59 9.49
C VAL A 136 7.04 27.20 9.03
N TYR A 137 5.81 27.05 8.51
CA TYR A 137 5.36 25.74 8.01
C TYR A 137 6.20 25.24 6.83
N LEU A 138 6.46 26.07 5.83
CA LEU A 138 7.13 25.67 4.59
C LEU A 138 8.62 25.41 4.80
N TYR A 139 9.31 26.23 5.57
CA TYR A 139 10.78 26.18 5.67
C TYR A 139 11.27 25.37 6.88
N ILE A 140 10.46 25.27 7.95
CA ILE A 140 10.90 24.61 9.19
C ILE A 140 10.13 23.31 9.40
N ILE A 141 8.80 23.35 9.41
CA ILE A 141 7.96 22.23 9.84
C ILE A 141 7.85 21.17 8.76
N LEU A 142 7.51 21.54 7.53
CA LEU A 142 7.29 20.60 6.44
C LEU A 142 8.52 19.75 6.10
N PRO A 143 9.74 20.28 5.99
CA PRO A 143 10.93 19.48 5.76
C PRO A 143 11.20 18.46 6.87
N GLN A 144 11.00 18.84 8.13
CA GLN A 144 11.14 17.94 9.27
C GLN A 144 10.05 16.87 9.28
N THR A 145 8.80 17.25 8.98
CA THR A 145 7.67 16.32 8.86
C THR A 145 7.93 15.25 7.81
N ILE A 146 8.40 15.66 6.61
CA ILE A 146 8.71 14.73 5.52
C ILE A 146 9.78 13.74 5.94
N ARG A 147 10.86 14.20 6.59
CA ARG A 147 11.94 13.31 7.05
C ARG A 147 11.42 12.23 8.01
N ARG A 148 10.56 12.62 8.98
CA ARG A 148 9.95 11.70 9.95
C ARG A 148 8.93 10.76 9.33
N LEU A 149 8.24 11.20 8.28
CA LEU A 149 7.22 10.45 7.56
C LEU A 149 7.82 9.37 6.64
N LEU A 150 8.95 9.64 5.99
CA LEU A 150 9.53 8.81 4.93
C LEU A 150 9.67 7.32 5.31
N PRO A 151 10.24 6.94 6.46
CA PRO A 151 10.39 5.53 6.82
C PRO A 151 9.04 4.80 6.88
N SER A 152 8.06 5.42 7.54
CA SER A 152 6.71 4.85 7.68
C SER A 152 5.96 4.78 6.36
N ALA A 153 6.15 5.76 5.46
CA ALA A 153 5.58 5.74 4.11
C ALA A 153 6.15 4.58 3.26
N VAL A 154 7.45 4.30 3.36
CA VAL A 154 8.07 3.15 2.69
C VAL A 154 7.54 1.83 3.26
N ASN A 155 7.31 1.74 4.57
CA ASN A 155 6.68 0.58 5.20
C ASN A 155 5.23 0.40 4.72
N LEU A 156 4.48 1.49 4.56
CA LEU A 156 3.12 1.44 4.02
C LEU A 156 3.10 0.91 2.59
N LEU A 157 4.03 1.36 1.72
CA LEU A 157 4.17 0.82 0.36
C LEU A 157 4.43 -0.69 0.39
N THR A 158 5.34 -1.15 1.26
CA THR A 158 5.65 -2.59 1.40
C THR A 158 4.42 -3.40 1.84
N ARG A 159 3.60 -2.86 2.76
CA ARG A 159 2.33 -3.47 3.15
C ARG A 159 1.35 -3.50 1.98
N MET A 160 1.23 -2.40 1.25
CA MET A 160 0.35 -2.29 0.08
C MET A 160 0.70 -3.33 -1.00
N ILE A 161 2.00 -3.47 -1.35
CA ILE A 161 2.46 -4.50 -2.31
C ILE A 161 2.01 -5.90 -1.86
N LYS A 162 2.17 -6.27 -0.60
CA LYS A 162 1.75 -7.58 -0.10
C LYS A 162 0.22 -7.76 -0.12
N THR A 163 -0.51 -6.71 0.15
CA THR A 163 -1.98 -6.72 0.19
C THR A 163 -2.61 -6.85 -1.20
N THR A 164 -1.89 -6.51 -2.28
CA THR A 164 -2.41 -6.72 -3.65
C THR A 164 -2.71 -8.19 -3.95
N SER A 165 -2.14 -9.16 -3.22
CA SER A 165 -2.51 -10.57 -3.36
C SER A 165 -4.02 -10.85 -3.17
N LEU A 166 -4.75 -9.98 -2.45
CA LEU A 166 -6.20 -10.10 -2.27
C LEU A 166 -6.98 -9.91 -3.57
N VAL A 167 -6.43 -9.16 -4.55
CA VAL A 167 -7.15 -8.87 -5.80
C VAL A 167 -7.29 -10.10 -6.71
N ALA A 168 -6.51 -11.16 -6.45
CA ALA A 168 -6.69 -12.47 -7.07
C ALA A 168 -8.12 -13.01 -6.90
N LEU A 169 -8.78 -12.65 -5.77
CA LEU A 169 -10.11 -13.13 -5.41
C LEU A 169 -11.24 -12.43 -6.19
N ILE A 170 -10.98 -11.26 -6.76
CA ILE A 170 -11.89 -10.57 -7.70
C ILE A 170 -11.49 -10.77 -9.16
N GLY A 171 -10.62 -11.76 -9.44
CA GLY A 171 -10.28 -12.17 -10.80
C GLY A 171 -9.11 -11.44 -11.46
N VAL A 172 -8.45 -10.49 -10.77
CA VAL A 172 -7.26 -9.82 -11.31
C VAL A 172 -6.11 -10.81 -11.42
N VAL A 173 -5.48 -10.85 -12.61
CA VAL A 173 -4.39 -11.79 -12.91
C VAL A 173 -3.06 -11.15 -12.52
N GLU A 174 -2.82 -11.07 -11.21
CA GLU A 174 -1.55 -10.67 -10.59
C GLU A 174 -0.69 -11.92 -10.29
N VAL A 175 0.49 -11.77 -9.69
CA VAL A 175 1.46 -12.85 -9.54
C VAL A 175 0.93 -14.07 -8.79
N LEU A 176 0.14 -13.90 -7.71
CA LEU A 176 -0.44 -15.02 -6.96
C LEU A 176 -1.50 -15.75 -7.78
N LYS A 177 -2.35 -15.01 -8.52
CA LYS A 177 -3.35 -15.60 -9.42
C LYS A 177 -2.70 -16.40 -10.53
N VAL A 178 -1.61 -15.89 -11.13
CA VAL A 178 -0.82 -16.64 -12.13
C VAL A 178 -0.27 -17.92 -11.51
N GLY A 179 0.32 -17.85 -10.32
CA GLY A 179 0.80 -19.03 -9.61
C GLY A 179 -0.29 -20.07 -9.40
N LYS A 180 -1.47 -19.64 -8.95
CA LYS A 180 -2.64 -20.52 -8.81
C LYS A 180 -3.05 -21.17 -10.13
N GLN A 181 -3.09 -20.42 -11.23
CA GLN A 181 -3.41 -20.97 -12.55
C GLN A 181 -2.41 -22.03 -13.01
N ILE A 182 -1.11 -21.83 -12.74
CA ILE A 182 -0.07 -22.84 -13.06
C ILE A 182 -0.28 -24.12 -12.24
N ILE A 183 -0.59 -23.99 -10.95
CA ILE A 183 -0.88 -25.12 -10.07
C ILE A 183 -2.12 -25.90 -10.55
N ASP A 184 -3.22 -25.18 -10.83
CA ASP A 184 -4.47 -25.77 -11.27
C ASP A 184 -4.30 -26.53 -12.61
N ALA A 185 -3.52 -25.97 -13.54
CA ALA A 185 -3.22 -26.61 -14.83
C ALA A 185 -2.35 -27.88 -14.72
N SER A 186 -1.56 -28.00 -13.64
CA SER A 186 -0.65 -29.14 -13.41
C SER A 186 -1.10 -30.08 -12.31
N ARG A 187 -2.31 -29.91 -11.77
CA ARG A 187 -2.81 -30.60 -10.58
C ARG A 187 -2.73 -32.13 -10.65
N TYR A 188 -3.02 -32.68 -11.83
CA TYR A 188 -3.03 -34.15 -12.03
C TYR A 188 -1.68 -34.72 -12.46
N THR A 189 -0.79 -33.89 -13.00
CA THR A 189 0.53 -34.33 -13.50
C THR A 189 1.65 -34.15 -12.49
N ASN A 190 1.52 -33.15 -11.60
CA ASN A 190 2.56 -32.82 -10.61
C ASN A 190 1.94 -32.44 -9.25
N PRO A 191 1.70 -33.41 -8.35
CA PRO A 191 1.11 -33.12 -7.03
C PRO A 191 1.93 -32.15 -6.16
N THR A 192 3.25 -32.07 -6.39
CA THR A 192 4.17 -31.16 -5.66
C THR A 192 4.26 -29.76 -6.25
N ALA A 193 3.54 -29.48 -7.35
CA ALA A 193 3.56 -28.18 -8.05
C ALA A 193 3.31 -26.99 -7.11
N ALA A 194 2.36 -27.13 -6.18
CA ALA A 194 1.98 -26.06 -5.26
C ALA A 194 3.15 -25.55 -4.42
N LEU A 195 4.00 -26.45 -3.90
CA LEU A 195 5.15 -26.07 -3.09
C LEU A 195 6.13 -25.19 -3.89
N TRP A 196 6.47 -25.62 -5.09
CA TRP A 196 7.46 -24.92 -5.93
C TRP A 196 6.93 -23.59 -6.49
N VAL A 197 5.69 -23.59 -6.95
CA VAL A 197 5.09 -22.38 -7.53
C VAL A 197 4.83 -21.33 -6.45
N TYR A 198 4.24 -21.70 -5.30
CA TYR A 198 4.07 -20.74 -4.21
C TYR A 198 5.40 -20.32 -3.59
N GLY A 199 6.40 -21.21 -3.54
CA GLY A 199 7.76 -20.86 -3.16
C GLY A 199 8.37 -19.80 -4.07
N ALA A 200 8.20 -19.93 -5.39
CA ALA A 200 8.63 -18.92 -6.35
C ALA A 200 7.87 -17.59 -6.18
N VAL A 201 6.55 -17.62 -6.03
CA VAL A 201 5.74 -16.42 -5.77
C VAL A 201 6.17 -15.73 -4.48
N PHE A 202 6.38 -16.49 -3.39
CA PHE A 202 6.93 -15.96 -2.13
C PHE A 202 8.28 -15.27 -2.35
N PHE A 203 9.17 -15.91 -3.11
CA PHE A 203 10.48 -15.33 -3.38
C PHE A 203 10.41 -14.06 -4.26
N MET A 204 9.47 -14.00 -5.19
CA MET A 204 9.22 -12.80 -6.00
C MET A 204 8.74 -11.64 -5.12
N TYR A 205 7.79 -11.86 -4.19
CA TYR A 205 7.40 -10.85 -3.21
C TYR A 205 8.56 -10.44 -2.30
N PHE A 206 9.37 -11.40 -1.86
CA PHE A 206 10.55 -11.13 -1.03
C PHE A 206 11.54 -10.21 -1.73
N ILE A 207 11.93 -10.52 -2.98
CA ILE A 207 12.89 -9.72 -3.76
C ILE A 207 12.42 -8.27 -3.89
N ILE A 208 11.12 -8.05 -4.12
CA ILE A 208 10.58 -6.69 -4.26
C ILE A 208 10.49 -5.99 -2.91
N CYS A 209 9.96 -6.64 -1.89
CA CYS A 209 9.72 -6.01 -0.60
C CYS A 209 11.00 -5.81 0.24
N PHE A 210 12.02 -6.65 0.05
CA PHE A 210 13.26 -6.60 0.84
C PHE A 210 14.02 -5.28 0.69
N PRO A 211 14.26 -4.73 -0.53
CA PRO A 211 14.92 -3.44 -0.70
C PRO A 211 14.17 -2.30 0.01
N PHE A 212 12.84 -2.26 -0.11
CA PHE A 212 12.03 -1.25 0.57
C PHE A 212 12.11 -1.38 2.09
N SER A 213 12.07 -2.60 2.63
CA SER A 213 12.23 -2.84 4.07
C SER A 213 13.62 -2.46 4.58
N ARG A 214 14.66 -2.65 3.77
CA ARG A 214 16.02 -2.18 4.09
C ARG A 214 16.09 -0.66 4.04
N LEU A 215 15.51 -0.05 3.00
CA LEU A 215 15.46 1.41 2.85
C LEU A 215 14.75 2.06 4.05
N SER A 216 13.60 1.56 4.47
CA SER A 216 12.90 2.07 5.65
C SER A 216 13.79 2.07 6.88
N ARG A 217 14.47 0.96 7.18
CA ARG A 217 15.38 0.85 8.34
C ARG A 217 16.57 1.81 8.27
N VAL A 218 17.12 2.05 7.08
CA VAL A 218 18.20 3.02 6.87
C VAL A 218 17.70 4.44 7.12
N LEU A 219 16.50 4.75 6.61
CA LEU A 219 15.86 6.06 6.82
C LEU A 219 15.50 6.28 8.30
N GLU A 220 14.98 5.26 8.98
CA GLU A 220 14.71 5.31 10.43
C GLU A 220 15.98 5.68 11.20
N LYS A 221 17.08 4.98 10.95
CA LYS A 221 18.36 5.27 11.61
C LYS A 221 18.91 6.67 11.28
N LYS A 222 18.73 7.12 10.03
CA LYS A 222 19.23 8.42 9.57
C LYS A 222 18.42 9.60 10.13
N PHE A 223 17.14 9.40 10.41
CA PHE A 223 16.21 10.44 10.86
C PHE A 223 15.71 10.23 12.28
N ALA A 224 16.33 9.33 13.05
CA ALA A 224 16.02 9.07 14.47
C ALA A 224 16.49 10.20 15.40
N ASP A 225 17.34 11.11 14.89
CA ASP A 225 17.82 12.32 15.58
C ASP A 225 16.91 13.51 15.24
#